data_b65c68e0016483eebe2d6216a8c9a03e
#
_entry.id   b65c68e0016483eebe2d6216a8c9a03e
#
_cell.length_a   1.000
_cell.length_b   1.000
_cell.length_c   1.000
_cell.angle_alpha   90.00
_cell.angle_beta   90.00
_cell.angle_gamma   90.00
#
_symmetry.space_group_name_H-M   'P 1'
#
loop_
_entity.id
_entity.type
_entity.pdbx_description
1 polymer ?
#
loop_
_entity_poly.entity_id
_entity_poly.type
_entity_poly.pdbx_seq_one_letter_code
_entity_poly.pdbx_strand_id
1 'polypeptide(L)'
;MATQQTRSDDRSYWFDGGRTGALLLHGLGGTPVEMRYVALALARAGMTVSCPQLAGHNGSFAELQASSWYDWYASAEMALDRLRERCDAVLVGGLSMGAVLALMLAAERKADVQGAALYAPTLRLNGWGVPWYARLFDIVPHLSLIHI
;
A
#
# COMPACT_ATOMS: atom_id res chain seq x y z
N MET A 1 -2.84 23.01 -32.17
CA MET A 1 -3.42 21.74 -31.71
C MET A 1 -3.12 21.62 -30.22
N ALA A 2 -4.12 21.82 -29.38
CA ALA A 2 -3.97 21.72 -27.93
C ALA A 2 -3.91 20.23 -27.57
N THR A 3 -2.78 19.80 -27.02
CA THR A 3 -2.61 18.48 -26.40
C THR A 3 -3.57 18.40 -25.21
N GLN A 4 -4.61 17.63 -25.37
CA GLN A 4 -5.52 17.29 -24.28
C GLN A 4 -4.72 16.46 -23.27
N GLN A 5 -4.27 17.11 -22.21
CA GLN A 5 -3.66 16.47 -21.05
C GLN A 5 -4.79 15.72 -20.36
N THR A 6 -4.88 14.40 -20.60
CA THR A 6 -5.78 13.52 -19.86
C THR A 6 -5.33 13.55 -18.40
N ARG A 7 -6.06 14.32 -17.59
CA ARG A 7 -5.95 14.23 -16.13
C ARG A 7 -6.26 12.78 -15.76
N SER A 8 -5.29 12.10 -15.17
CA SER A 8 -5.57 10.82 -14.50
C SER A 8 -6.58 11.11 -13.40
N ASP A 9 -7.77 10.50 -13.47
CA ASP A 9 -8.75 10.64 -12.42
C ASP A 9 -8.17 10.04 -11.13
N ASP A 10 -8.01 10.85 -10.09
CA ASP A 10 -7.59 10.38 -8.76
C ASP A 10 -8.65 9.43 -8.21
N ARG A 11 -8.28 8.16 -7.99
CA ARG A 11 -9.13 7.11 -7.44
C ARG A 11 -8.84 6.80 -5.98
N SER A 12 -8.17 7.70 -5.28
CA SER A 12 -7.94 7.57 -3.86
C SER A 12 -9.25 7.46 -3.08
N TYR A 13 -9.25 6.62 -2.05
CA TYR A 13 -10.35 6.55 -1.08
C TYR A 13 -9.92 7.20 0.23
N TRP A 14 -10.86 7.92 0.82
CA TRP A 14 -10.76 8.40 2.18
C TRP A 14 -12.08 8.16 2.90
N PHE A 15 -12.02 7.51 4.05
CA PHE A 15 -13.17 7.28 4.92
C PHE A 15 -12.88 7.93 6.27
N ASP A 16 -13.71 8.90 6.66
CA ASP A 16 -13.62 9.49 7.99
C ASP A 16 -14.14 8.52 9.04
N GLY A 17 -13.43 8.42 10.14
CA GLY A 17 -13.76 7.58 11.28
C GLY A 17 -13.17 8.10 12.58
N GLY A 18 -12.83 7.20 13.49
CA GLY A 18 -12.21 7.51 14.78
C GLY A 18 -10.74 7.86 14.67
N ARG A 19 -10.06 7.90 15.82
CA ARG A 19 -8.66 8.32 15.94
C ARG A 19 -7.65 7.18 15.69
N THR A 20 -8.11 6.01 15.31
CA THR A 20 -7.27 4.93 14.76
C THR A 20 -7.34 4.98 13.25
N GLY A 21 -6.20 5.16 12.60
CA GLY A 21 -6.05 5.24 11.15
C GLY A 21 -5.60 3.94 10.53
N ALA A 22 -5.95 3.72 9.27
CA ALA A 22 -5.42 2.67 8.42
C ALA A 22 -4.99 3.25 7.06
N LEU A 23 -3.74 3.06 6.71
CA LEU A 23 -3.19 3.33 5.38
C LEU A 23 -3.13 2.04 4.59
N LEU A 24 -3.78 1.98 3.43
CA LEU A 24 -3.83 0.80 2.59
C LEU A 24 -3.26 1.09 1.20
N LEU A 25 -2.23 0.32 0.81
CA LEU A 25 -1.45 0.53 -0.41
C LEU A 25 -1.71 -0.58 -1.43
N HIS A 26 -2.04 -0.20 -2.66
CA HIS A 26 -2.30 -1.12 -3.77
C HIS A 26 -1.00 -1.65 -4.42
N GLY A 27 -1.11 -2.66 -5.29
CA GLY A 27 0.00 -3.27 -5.99
C GLY A 27 0.51 -2.47 -7.21
N LEU A 28 1.63 -2.93 -7.79
CA LEU A 28 2.22 -2.36 -9.00
C LEU A 28 1.24 -2.48 -10.18
N GLY A 29 1.03 -1.37 -10.88
CA GLY A 29 0.08 -1.31 -12.00
C GLY A 29 -1.39 -1.41 -11.59
N GLY A 30 -1.67 -1.55 -10.29
CA GLY A 30 -3.00 -1.56 -9.71
C GLY A 30 -3.53 -0.17 -9.37
N THR A 31 -4.65 -0.14 -8.67
CA THR A 31 -5.30 1.09 -8.19
C THR A 31 -5.84 0.88 -6.78
N PRO A 32 -6.24 1.94 -6.07
CA PRO A 32 -6.86 1.83 -4.74
C PRO A 32 -8.07 0.89 -4.67
N VAL A 33 -8.71 0.60 -5.81
CA VAL A 33 -9.83 -0.35 -5.91
C VAL A 33 -9.49 -1.73 -5.37
N GLU A 34 -8.22 -2.16 -5.50
CA GLU A 34 -7.75 -3.46 -4.98
C GLU A 34 -7.93 -3.57 -3.46
N MET A 35 -7.80 -2.46 -2.75
CA MET A 35 -7.91 -2.40 -1.30
C MET A 35 -9.32 -2.06 -0.80
N ARG A 36 -10.29 -1.86 -1.71
CA ARG A 36 -11.62 -1.35 -1.40
C ARG A 36 -12.37 -2.17 -0.35
N TYR A 37 -12.33 -3.49 -0.44
CA TYR A 37 -13.07 -4.34 0.51
C TYR A 37 -12.49 -4.28 1.91
N VAL A 38 -11.17 -4.28 2.03
CA VAL A 38 -10.47 -4.11 3.31
C VAL A 38 -10.75 -2.73 3.87
N ALA A 39 -10.67 -1.69 3.03
CA ALA A 39 -10.95 -0.31 3.43
C ALA A 39 -12.37 -0.15 3.98
N LEU A 40 -13.37 -0.70 3.29
CA LEU A 40 -14.77 -0.65 3.74
C LEU A 40 -14.99 -1.41 5.05
N ALA A 41 -14.32 -2.55 5.24
CA ALA A 41 -14.42 -3.31 6.48
C ALA A 41 -13.84 -2.53 7.67
N LEU A 42 -12.66 -1.91 7.51
CA LEU A 42 -12.02 -1.10 8.53
C LEU A 42 -12.80 0.19 8.82
N ALA A 43 -13.34 0.84 7.79
CA ALA A 43 -14.19 2.01 7.95
C ALA A 43 -15.47 1.68 8.74
N ARG A 44 -16.12 0.54 8.46
CA ARG A 44 -17.27 0.03 9.23
C ARG A 44 -16.92 -0.30 10.68
N ALA A 45 -15.67 -0.68 10.93
CA ALA A 45 -15.15 -0.87 12.29
C ALA A 45 -14.81 0.44 13.01
N GLY A 46 -15.06 1.59 12.37
CA GLY A 46 -14.88 2.92 12.97
C GLY A 46 -13.50 3.52 12.78
N MET A 47 -12.66 2.96 11.90
CA MET A 47 -11.34 3.52 11.62
C MET A 47 -11.41 4.62 10.56
N THR A 48 -10.50 5.60 10.66
CA THR A 48 -10.20 6.51 9.54
C THR A 48 -9.31 5.78 8.55
N VAL A 49 -9.73 5.68 7.27
CA VAL A 49 -9.00 4.88 6.27
C VAL A 49 -8.56 5.74 5.10
N SER A 50 -7.30 5.60 4.71
CA SER A 50 -6.72 6.20 3.51
C SER A 50 -6.22 5.11 2.57
N CYS A 51 -6.68 5.16 1.31
CA CYS A 51 -6.16 4.34 0.21
C CYS A 51 -5.70 5.30 -0.89
N PRO A 52 -4.45 5.76 -0.86
CA PRO A 52 -3.95 6.70 -1.86
C PRO A 52 -3.72 6.01 -3.19
N GLN A 53 -3.93 6.75 -4.27
CA GLN A 53 -3.41 6.39 -5.58
C GLN A 53 -1.92 6.72 -5.59
N LEU A 54 -1.08 5.73 -5.85
CA LEU A 54 0.37 5.92 -5.94
C LEU A 54 0.74 6.65 -7.23
N ALA A 55 1.83 7.41 -7.19
CA ALA A 55 2.32 8.17 -8.34
C ALA A 55 2.45 7.28 -9.59
N GLY A 56 2.09 7.82 -10.76
CA GLY A 56 2.15 7.12 -12.04
C GLY A 56 1.13 6.01 -12.26
N HIS A 57 0.33 5.66 -11.25
CA HIS A 57 -0.71 4.62 -11.36
C HIS A 57 -2.04 5.23 -11.83
N ASN A 58 -2.90 4.40 -12.43
CA ASN A 58 -4.19 4.81 -13.01
C ASN A 58 -4.10 5.85 -14.15
N GLY A 59 -2.91 6.05 -14.70
CA GLY A 59 -2.65 6.83 -15.89
C GLY A 59 -2.30 5.93 -17.08
N SER A 60 -1.55 6.46 -18.02
CA SER A 60 -0.99 5.69 -19.12
C SER A 60 0.17 4.81 -18.66
N PHE A 61 0.49 3.77 -19.45
CA PHE A 61 1.68 2.96 -19.21
C PHE A 61 2.98 3.79 -19.19
N ALA A 62 3.01 4.88 -19.99
CA ALA A 62 4.15 5.80 -20.02
C ALA A 62 4.31 6.56 -18.70
N GLU A 63 3.22 6.96 -18.04
CA GLU A 63 3.27 7.60 -16.72
C GLU A 63 3.75 6.64 -15.65
N LEU A 64 3.31 5.38 -15.69
CA LEU A 64 3.82 4.34 -14.79
C LEU A 64 5.32 4.11 -15.01
N GLN A 65 5.78 4.00 -16.26
CA GLN A 65 7.21 3.86 -16.58
C GLN A 65 8.06 5.07 -16.18
N ALA A 66 7.50 6.26 -16.20
CA ALA A 66 8.18 7.49 -15.80
C ALA A 66 8.26 7.64 -14.27
N SER A 67 7.45 6.91 -13.52
CA SER A 67 7.48 6.89 -12.06
C SER A 67 8.46 5.82 -11.54
N SER A 68 8.95 6.03 -10.34
CA SER A 68 9.87 5.14 -9.65
C SER A 68 9.32 4.70 -8.30
N TRP A 69 9.96 3.71 -7.68
CA TRP A 69 9.58 3.29 -6.35
C TRP A 69 9.72 4.41 -5.29
N TYR A 70 10.61 5.38 -5.52
CA TYR A 70 10.74 6.57 -4.66
C TYR A 70 9.50 7.44 -4.71
N ASP A 71 8.90 7.61 -5.90
CA ASP A 71 7.67 8.40 -6.08
C ASP A 71 6.48 7.69 -5.44
N TRP A 72 6.45 6.35 -5.53
CA TRP A 72 5.41 5.54 -4.88
C TRP A 72 5.53 5.60 -3.37
N TYR A 73 6.75 5.49 -2.84
CA TYR A 73 7.01 5.60 -1.42
C TYR A 73 6.67 7.01 -0.89
N ALA A 74 7.06 8.06 -1.60
CA ALA A 74 6.69 9.44 -1.26
C ALA A 74 5.17 9.63 -1.22
N SER A 75 4.42 9.02 -2.15
CA SER A 75 2.95 9.03 -2.13
C SER A 75 2.40 8.38 -0.87
N ALA A 76 3.01 7.28 -0.43
CA ALA A 76 2.62 6.57 0.78
C ALA A 76 2.96 7.37 2.06
N GLU A 77 4.13 8.01 2.11
CA GLU A 77 4.52 8.90 3.22
C GLU A 77 3.57 10.08 3.37
N MET A 78 3.25 10.76 2.28
CA MET A 78 2.29 11.89 2.31
C MET A 78 0.92 11.46 2.84
N ALA A 79 0.46 10.26 2.47
CA ALA A 79 -0.80 9.72 2.96
C ALA A 79 -0.72 9.32 4.44
N LEU A 80 0.42 8.81 4.90
CA LEU A 80 0.67 8.54 6.33
C LEU A 80 0.64 9.83 7.14
N ASP A 81 1.35 10.88 6.68
CA ASP A 81 1.39 12.17 7.36
C ASP A 81 -0.01 12.76 7.50
N ARG A 82 -0.82 12.71 6.44
CA ARG A 82 -2.22 13.15 6.48
C ARG A 82 -3.08 12.37 7.48
N LEU A 83 -2.86 11.06 7.62
CA LEU A 83 -3.52 10.26 8.67
C LEU A 83 -3.04 10.67 10.07
N ARG A 84 -1.75 10.93 10.24
CA ARG A 84 -1.18 11.34 11.54
C ARG A 84 -1.70 12.69 12.02
N GLU A 85 -2.12 13.58 11.14
CA GLU A 85 -2.77 14.84 11.53
C GLU A 85 -4.11 14.61 12.23
N ARG A 86 -4.77 13.46 12.02
CA ARG A 86 -6.12 13.16 12.51
C ARG A 86 -6.18 11.97 13.47
N CYS A 87 -5.21 11.09 13.42
CA CYS A 87 -5.21 9.83 14.13
C CYS A 87 -4.07 9.76 15.15
N ASP A 88 -4.37 9.20 16.32
CA ASP A 88 -3.36 8.96 17.37
C ASP A 88 -2.53 7.71 17.09
N ALA A 89 -3.14 6.72 16.45
CA ALA A 89 -2.54 5.46 16.08
C ALA A 89 -2.81 5.16 14.60
N VAL A 90 -1.81 4.73 13.85
CA VAL A 90 -1.94 4.35 12.45
C VAL A 90 -1.38 2.95 12.21
N LEU A 91 -2.20 2.11 11.57
CA LEU A 91 -1.80 0.83 11.00
C LEU A 91 -1.55 1.02 9.51
N VAL A 92 -0.57 0.33 8.96
CA VAL A 92 -0.31 0.32 7.52
C VAL A 92 -0.55 -1.07 6.94
N GLY A 93 -1.05 -1.13 5.73
CA GLY A 93 -1.24 -2.39 5.04
C GLY A 93 -1.07 -2.22 3.54
N GLY A 94 -0.85 -3.33 2.84
CA GLY A 94 -0.74 -3.25 1.40
C GLY A 94 -0.70 -4.61 0.72
N LEU A 95 -0.92 -4.61 -0.58
CA LEU A 95 -0.93 -5.77 -1.45
C LEU A 95 0.30 -5.79 -2.36
N SER A 96 1.00 -6.92 -2.43
CA SER A 96 2.13 -7.15 -3.33
C SER A 96 3.23 -6.08 -3.17
N MET A 97 3.47 -5.22 -4.15
CA MET A 97 4.38 -4.06 -4.02
C MET A 97 3.93 -3.11 -2.90
N GLY A 98 2.63 -2.85 -2.77
CA GLY A 98 2.09 -2.03 -1.67
C GLY A 98 2.39 -2.61 -0.28
N ALA A 99 2.48 -3.94 -0.16
CA ALA A 99 2.93 -4.58 1.08
C ALA A 99 4.40 -4.29 1.38
N VAL A 100 5.25 -4.22 0.36
CA VAL A 100 6.67 -3.85 0.53
C VAL A 100 6.78 -2.41 0.99
N LEU A 101 6.04 -1.49 0.38
CA LEU A 101 6.01 -0.08 0.79
C LEU A 101 5.48 0.08 2.23
N ALA A 102 4.44 -0.67 2.60
CA ALA A 102 3.92 -0.69 3.97
C ALA A 102 4.96 -1.20 4.99
N LEU A 103 5.73 -2.24 4.62
CA LEU A 103 6.83 -2.74 5.44
C LEU A 103 7.93 -1.70 5.62
N MET A 104 8.29 -1.00 4.54
CA MET A 104 9.27 0.09 4.59
C MET A 104 8.81 1.21 5.52
N LEU A 105 7.55 1.68 5.40
CA LEU A 105 6.98 2.66 6.32
C LEU A 105 7.05 2.21 7.77
N ALA A 106 6.66 0.96 8.06
CA ALA A 106 6.72 0.42 9.41
C ALA A 106 8.15 0.33 9.97
N ALA A 107 9.14 0.10 9.09
CA ALA A 107 10.55 0.03 9.49
C ALA A 107 11.19 1.43 9.70
N GLU A 108 10.86 2.41 8.85
CA GLU A 108 11.48 3.73 8.85
C GLU A 108 10.72 4.73 9.74
N ARG A 109 9.39 4.61 9.81
CA ARG A 109 8.49 5.50 10.54
C ARG A 109 7.91 4.83 11.81
N LYS A 110 8.77 4.17 12.58
CA LYS A 110 8.38 3.38 13.78
C LYS A 110 7.60 4.16 14.83
N ALA A 111 7.82 5.45 14.95
CA ALA A 111 7.08 6.30 15.88
C ALA A 111 5.64 6.58 15.41
N ASP A 112 5.39 6.49 14.11
CA ASP A 112 4.12 6.86 13.47
C ASP A 112 3.25 5.63 13.17
N VAL A 113 3.86 4.44 13.05
CA VAL A 113 3.20 3.20 12.63
C VAL A 113 3.18 2.20 13.79
N GLN A 114 1.99 1.80 14.22
CA GLN A 114 1.79 0.84 15.33
C GLN A 114 1.77 -0.62 14.87
N GLY A 115 1.54 -0.87 13.59
CA GLY A 115 1.52 -2.23 13.06
C GLY A 115 1.35 -2.26 11.55
N ALA A 116 1.70 -3.41 10.95
CA ALA A 116 1.62 -3.60 9.50
C ALA A 116 0.89 -4.90 9.15
N ALA A 117 0.01 -4.84 8.14
CA ALA A 117 -0.66 -5.99 7.53
C ALA A 117 -0.17 -6.18 6.09
N LEU A 118 0.53 -7.26 5.82
CA LEU A 118 1.20 -7.50 4.54
C LEU A 118 0.48 -8.61 3.76
N TYR A 119 -0.16 -8.25 2.65
CA TYR A 119 -0.85 -9.19 1.77
C TYR A 119 0.05 -9.56 0.59
N ALA A 120 0.49 -10.81 0.53
CA ALA A 120 1.36 -11.35 -0.53
C ALA A 120 2.54 -10.43 -0.90
N PRO A 121 3.43 -10.06 0.04
CA PRO A 121 4.52 -9.12 -0.22
C PRO A 121 5.47 -9.67 -1.30
N THR A 122 5.72 -8.87 -2.33
CA THR A 122 6.65 -9.22 -3.41
C THR A 122 8.05 -8.72 -3.05
N LEU A 123 8.78 -9.51 -2.28
CA LEU A 123 10.13 -9.15 -1.83
C LEU A 123 11.20 -9.27 -2.92
N ARG A 124 10.87 -9.90 -4.07
CA ARG A 124 11.74 -10.00 -5.24
C ARG A 124 10.94 -10.00 -6.54
N LEU A 125 11.34 -9.15 -7.47
CA LEU A 125 10.82 -9.08 -8.84
C LEU A 125 11.66 -9.94 -9.81
N ASN A 126 12.10 -11.10 -9.38
CA ASN A 126 12.84 -12.00 -10.27
C ASN A 126 11.82 -12.86 -11.02
N GLY A 127 11.76 -12.66 -12.36
CA GLY A 127 10.84 -13.41 -13.22
C GLY A 127 10.84 -14.92 -12.96
N TRP A 128 9.73 -15.53 -13.19
CA TRP A 128 9.27 -16.94 -13.28
C TRP A 128 10.17 -18.09 -12.73
N GLY A 129 11.26 -17.83 -12.05
CA GLY A 129 12.07 -18.84 -11.37
C GLY A 129 11.78 -18.83 -9.88
N VAL A 130 11.23 -19.92 -9.35
CA VAL A 130 11.20 -20.13 -7.89
C VAL A 130 12.66 -20.24 -7.43
N PRO A 131 13.21 -19.25 -6.72
CA PRO A 131 14.60 -19.28 -6.33
C PRO A 131 14.85 -20.47 -5.42
N TRP A 132 16.02 -21.08 -5.50
CA TRP A 132 16.42 -22.24 -4.69
C TRP A 132 16.20 -22.07 -3.19
N TYR A 133 16.24 -20.84 -2.68
CA TYR A 133 16.00 -20.50 -1.27
C TYR A 133 14.50 -20.43 -0.90
N ALA A 134 13.57 -20.48 -1.86
CA ALA A 134 12.15 -20.64 -1.53
C ALA A 134 11.89 -21.98 -0.83
N ARG A 135 12.79 -22.97 -1.01
CA ARG A 135 12.82 -24.21 -0.23
C ARG A 135 13.20 -23.99 1.25
N LEU A 136 13.79 -22.84 1.60
CA LEU A 136 14.04 -22.46 3.00
C LEU A 136 12.77 -22.06 3.75
N PHE A 137 11.69 -21.69 3.04
CA PHE A 137 10.38 -21.44 3.67
C PHE A 137 9.73 -22.75 4.18
N ASP A 138 10.12 -23.90 3.63
CA ASP A 138 9.68 -25.21 4.15
C ASP A 138 10.37 -25.58 5.48
N ILE A 139 11.41 -24.84 5.89
CA ILE A 139 12.24 -25.13 7.09
C ILE A 139 11.84 -24.23 8.28
N VAL A 140 11.01 -23.18 8.07
CA VAL A 140 10.58 -22.28 9.16
C VAL A 140 9.14 -22.63 9.56
N PRO A 141 8.93 -23.55 10.52
CA PRO A 141 7.61 -24.07 10.85
C PRO A 141 6.73 -23.12 11.67
N HIS A 142 7.10 -21.83 11.81
CA HIS A 142 6.45 -20.92 12.76
C HIS A 142 6.15 -19.52 12.24
N LEU A 143 6.18 -19.29 10.93
CA LEU A 143 5.50 -18.13 10.38
C LEU A 143 4.03 -18.52 10.19
N SER A 144 3.23 -18.24 11.21
CA SER A 144 1.78 -18.38 11.15
C SER A 144 1.25 -17.40 10.12
N LEU A 145 1.13 -17.87 8.87
CA LEU A 145 0.30 -17.22 7.88
C LEU A 145 -1.14 -17.40 8.34
N ILE A 146 -1.70 -16.35 8.93
CA ILE A 146 -3.15 -16.31 9.19
C ILE A 146 -3.79 -16.20 7.82
N HIS A 147 -4.22 -17.32 7.27
CA HIS A 147 -5.18 -17.35 6.17
C HIS A 147 -6.55 -16.99 6.77
N ILE A 148 -7.03 -15.82 6.40
CA ILE A 148 -8.43 -15.44 6.55
C ILE A 148 -9.16 -15.84 5.29
#